data_4194a73b1a87181c8262b68c790d8e5d
#
_entry.id   4194a73b1a87181c8262b68c790d8e5d
#
_cell.length_a   1.000
_cell.length_b   1.000
_cell.length_c   1.000
_cell.angle_alpha   90.00
_cell.angle_beta   90.00
_cell.angle_gamma   90.00
#
_symmetry.space_group_name_H-M   'P 1'
#
loop_
_entity.id
_entity.type
_entity.pdbx_description
1 polymer ?
#
loop_
_entity_poly.entity_id
_entity_poly.type
_entity_poly.pdbx_seq_one_letter_code
_entity_poly.pdbx_strand_id
1 'polypeptide(L)'
;MPSNTATTDAVIIGGGHNGLVCAYYLAKAGLKVRVCERRSVVGGAAVTEEFHPGFRNSVASYTVSLLNPEVIADMQLKEYGLEVVKRPISNFLPIDNNNYLKLGGGLDRTQEEFRKFSARDAERLPEYYERIEAVADVLRDIS
;
A
#
# COMPACT_ATOMS: atom_id res chain seq x y z
N MET A 1 -15.79 -12.04 -43.26
CA MET A 1 -15.07 -11.04 -42.48
C MET A 1 -13.80 -11.69 -41.98
N PRO A 2 -12.59 -11.15 -42.21
CA PRO A 2 -11.39 -11.76 -41.69
C PRO A 2 -11.44 -11.68 -40.16
N SER A 3 -11.38 -12.82 -39.49
CA SER A 3 -11.22 -12.93 -38.04
C SER A 3 -9.85 -12.35 -37.70
N ASN A 4 -9.80 -11.13 -37.21
CA ASN A 4 -8.60 -10.55 -36.66
C ASN A 4 -8.30 -11.24 -35.32
N THR A 5 -7.83 -12.49 -35.38
CA THR A 5 -7.28 -13.23 -34.25
C THR A 5 -5.91 -12.65 -33.95
N ALA A 6 -5.90 -11.48 -33.31
CA ALA A 6 -4.66 -10.96 -32.74
C ALA A 6 -4.14 -12.02 -31.75
N THR A 7 -3.10 -12.71 -32.15
CA THR A 7 -2.41 -13.70 -31.29
C THR A 7 -1.90 -12.98 -30.05
N THR A 8 -2.21 -13.52 -28.88
CA THR A 8 -1.80 -13.03 -27.58
C THR A 8 -0.78 -14.02 -27.01
N ASP A 9 0.37 -13.54 -26.56
CA ASP A 9 1.42 -14.40 -25.99
C ASP A 9 1.11 -14.75 -24.53
N ALA A 10 0.44 -13.85 -23.82
CA ALA A 10 0.04 -14.05 -22.43
C ALA A 10 -1.34 -13.47 -22.13
N VAL A 11 -2.13 -14.20 -21.34
CA VAL A 11 -3.43 -13.75 -20.82
C VAL A 11 -3.36 -13.70 -19.31
N ILE A 12 -3.71 -12.56 -18.74
CA ILE A 12 -3.76 -12.35 -17.29
C ILE A 12 -5.23 -12.23 -16.88
N ILE A 13 -5.63 -13.05 -15.91
CA ILE A 13 -6.98 -13.04 -15.36
C ILE A 13 -6.99 -12.18 -14.10
N GLY A 14 -7.69 -11.05 -14.16
CA GLY A 14 -7.80 -10.06 -13.09
C GLY A 14 -6.88 -8.85 -13.32
N GLY A 15 -7.49 -7.65 -13.35
CA GLY A 15 -6.84 -6.35 -13.47
C GLY A 15 -6.55 -5.70 -12.12
N GLY A 16 -6.24 -6.49 -11.08
CA GLY A 16 -5.74 -5.97 -9.81
C GLY A 16 -4.28 -5.52 -9.91
N HIS A 17 -3.75 -4.92 -8.84
CA HIS A 17 -2.38 -4.38 -8.84
C HIS A 17 -1.32 -5.43 -9.24
N ASN A 18 -1.39 -6.67 -8.74
CA ASN A 18 -0.46 -7.73 -9.12
C ASN A 18 -0.57 -8.10 -10.60
N GLY A 19 -1.80 -8.23 -11.11
CA GLY A 19 -2.03 -8.53 -12.53
C GLY A 19 -1.54 -7.41 -13.45
N LEU A 20 -1.72 -6.17 -13.06
CA LEU A 20 -1.25 -5.00 -13.83
C LEU A 20 0.28 -4.90 -13.83
N VAL A 21 0.94 -5.14 -12.69
CA VAL A 21 2.41 -5.18 -12.59
C VAL A 21 2.97 -6.32 -13.46
N CYS A 22 2.39 -7.50 -13.37
CA CYS A 22 2.77 -8.64 -14.23
C CYS A 22 2.60 -8.30 -15.71
N ALA A 23 1.47 -7.70 -16.09
CA ALA A 23 1.22 -7.26 -17.46
C ALA A 23 2.27 -6.27 -17.96
N TYR A 24 2.66 -5.33 -17.12
CA TYR A 24 3.69 -4.34 -17.45
C TYR A 24 5.03 -5.01 -17.77
N TYR A 25 5.53 -5.88 -16.90
CA TYR A 25 6.83 -6.53 -17.12
C TYR A 25 6.82 -7.47 -18.33
N LEU A 26 5.76 -8.20 -18.55
CA LEU A 26 5.63 -9.05 -19.75
C LEU A 26 5.57 -8.21 -21.03
N ALA A 27 4.84 -7.10 -21.03
CA ALA A 27 4.78 -6.19 -22.17
C ALA A 27 6.14 -5.47 -22.38
N LYS A 28 6.83 -5.06 -21.31
CA LYS A 28 8.20 -4.51 -21.37
C LYS A 28 9.20 -5.51 -21.97
N ALA A 29 8.99 -6.80 -21.76
CA ALA A 29 9.76 -7.87 -22.38
C ALA A 29 9.37 -8.15 -23.85
N GLY A 30 8.44 -7.40 -24.43
CA GLY A 30 8.03 -7.50 -25.83
C GLY A 30 6.88 -8.47 -26.11
N LEU A 31 6.26 -9.04 -25.08
CA LEU A 31 5.13 -9.95 -25.23
C LEU A 31 3.82 -9.19 -25.47
N LYS A 32 2.94 -9.78 -26.29
CA LYS A 32 1.56 -9.29 -26.48
C LYS A 32 0.70 -9.79 -25.35
N VAL A 33 0.39 -8.90 -24.40
CA VAL A 33 -0.35 -9.23 -23.19
C VAL A 33 -1.80 -8.80 -23.29
N ARG A 34 -2.71 -9.64 -22.80
CA ARG A 34 -4.12 -9.33 -22.62
C ARG A 34 -4.49 -9.48 -21.15
N VAL A 35 -5.02 -8.42 -20.56
CA VAL A 35 -5.61 -8.46 -19.21
C VAL A 35 -7.13 -8.58 -19.34
N CYS A 36 -7.71 -9.56 -18.64
CA CYS A 36 -9.15 -9.78 -18.58
C CYS A 36 -9.63 -9.44 -17.16
N GLU A 37 -10.41 -8.37 -17.04
CA GLU A 37 -11.01 -7.92 -15.78
C GLU A 37 -12.53 -8.08 -15.86
N ARG A 38 -13.14 -8.62 -14.80
CA ARG A 38 -14.58 -8.84 -14.73
C ARG A 38 -15.35 -7.54 -14.48
N ARG A 39 -14.77 -6.62 -13.73
CA ARG A 39 -15.36 -5.31 -13.40
C ARG A 39 -15.11 -4.33 -14.55
N SER A 40 -15.88 -3.27 -14.58
CA SER A 40 -15.69 -2.14 -15.53
C SER A 40 -14.48 -1.25 -15.18
N VAL A 41 -13.84 -1.48 -14.03
CA VAL A 41 -12.70 -0.72 -13.52
C VAL A 41 -11.60 -1.68 -13.08
N VAL A 42 -10.36 -1.34 -13.41
CA VAL A 42 -9.15 -2.05 -12.96
C VAL A 42 -8.69 -1.52 -11.60
N GLY A 43 -7.82 -2.27 -10.91
CA GLY A 43 -7.23 -1.87 -9.64
C GLY A 43 -7.41 -2.90 -8.53
N GLY A 44 -8.43 -3.76 -8.63
CA GLY A 44 -8.69 -4.80 -7.62
C GLY A 44 -8.88 -4.19 -6.23
N ALA A 45 -8.10 -4.65 -5.25
CA ALA A 45 -8.12 -4.13 -3.87
C ALA A 45 -7.62 -2.67 -3.74
N ALA A 46 -6.86 -2.18 -4.73
CA ALA A 46 -6.34 -0.81 -4.73
C ALA A 46 -7.30 0.22 -5.34
N VAL A 47 -8.48 -0.22 -5.80
CA VAL A 47 -9.44 0.68 -6.43
C VAL A 47 -9.98 1.71 -5.43
N THR A 48 -10.17 2.94 -5.91
CA THR A 48 -10.86 4.00 -5.17
C THR A 48 -12.30 4.12 -5.70
N GLU A 49 -13.26 3.96 -4.83
CA GLU A 49 -14.69 4.02 -5.17
C GLU A 49 -15.41 5.12 -4.37
N GLU A 50 -16.49 5.60 -4.95
CA GLU A 50 -17.39 6.50 -4.29
C GLU A 50 -18.39 5.67 -3.46
N PHE A 51 -18.33 5.82 -2.13
CA PHE A 51 -19.21 5.10 -1.22
C PHE A 51 -20.38 5.96 -0.75
N HIS A 52 -20.30 7.27 -0.96
CA HIS A 52 -21.37 8.25 -0.74
C HIS A 52 -21.17 9.40 -1.74
N PRO A 53 -22.23 10.04 -2.26
CA PRO A 53 -22.11 11.15 -3.20
C PRO A 53 -21.10 12.21 -2.75
N GLY A 54 -20.07 12.43 -3.57
CA GLY A 54 -18.96 13.35 -3.29
C GLY A 54 -17.84 12.79 -2.38
N PHE A 55 -18.00 11.58 -1.82
CA PHE A 55 -17.01 10.96 -0.95
C PHE A 55 -16.40 9.70 -1.55
N ARG A 56 -15.10 9.72 -1.78
CA ARG A 56 -14.34 8.61 -2.36
C ARG A 56 -13.31 8.10 -1.38
N ASN A 57 -13.12 6.79 -1.35
CA ASN A 57 -12.09 6.14 -0.54
C ASN A 57 -11.53 4.92 -1.25
N SER A 58 -10.31 4.53 -0.88
CA SER A 58 -9.77 3.23 -1.28
C SER A 58 -10.57 2.12 -0.62
N VAL A 59 -10.97 1.11 -1.41
CA VAL A 59 -11.78 -0.01 -0.91
C VAL A 59 -11.02 -0.84 0.12
N ALA A 60 -9.73 -1.13 -0.13
CA ALA A 60 -8.95 -1.98 0.76
C ALA A 60 -7.46 -1.57 0.88
N SER A 61 -7.01 -0.52 0.20
CA SER A 61 -5.59 -0.12 0.17
C SER A 61 -5.40 1.31 0.67
N TYR A 62 -5.92 1.60 1.86
CA TYR A 62 -5.82 2.91 2.50
C TYR A 62 -4.40 3.23 3.03
N THR A 63 -3.51 2.25 3.08
CA THR A 63 -2.11 2.41 3.46
C THR A 63 -1.22 1.80 2.39
N VAL A 64 -0.26 2.61 1.90
CA VAL A 64 0.77 2.15 0.95
C VAL A 64 1.99 1.73 1.77
N SER A 65 2.15 0.43 2.00
CA SER A 65 3.26 -0.13 2.79
C SER A 65 4.03 -1.23 2.09
N LEU A 66 3.41 -1.93 1.14
CA LEU A 66 3.97 -3.13 0.50
C LEU A 66 4.27 -2.93 -1.00
N LEU A 67 4.01 -1.76 -1.56
CA LEU A 67 4.34 -1.49 -2.95
C LEU A 67 5.86 -1.33 -3.08
N ASN A 68 6.47 -2.26 -3.83
CA ASN A 68 7.92 -2.29 -4.00
C ASN A 68 8.41 -0.99 -4.67
N PRO A 69 9.44 -0.31 -4.11
CA PRO A 69 10.04 0.89 -4.70
C PRO A 69 10.55 0.68 -6.13
N GLU A 70 11.03 -0.51 -6.46
CA GLU A 70 11.46 -0.88 -7.81
C GLU A 70 10.30 -0.81 -8.81
N VAL A 71 9.14 -1.33 -8.43
CA VAL A 71 7.92 -1.25 -9.25
C VAL A 71 7.50 0.21 -9.46
N ILE A 72 7.59 1.05 -8.42
CA ILE A 72 7.28 2.48 -8.51
C ILE A 72 8.20 3.17 -9.52
N ALA A 73 9.50 2.84 -9.48
CA ALA A 73 10.50 3.41 -10.37
C ALA A 73 10.34 2.89 -11.81
N ASP A 74 10.25 1.59 -11.99
CA ASP A 74 10.17 0.94 -13.29
C ASP A 74 8.93 1.33 -14.09
N MET A 75 7.80 1.41 -13.42
CA MET A 75 6.53 1.83 -14.02
C MET A 75 6.36 3.35 -14.04
N GLN A 76 7.32 4.11 -13.53
CA GLN A 76 7.30 5.58 -13.48
C GLN A 76 6.01 6.11 -12.83
N LEU A 77 5.52 5.44 -11.78
CA LEU A 77 4.18 5.70 -11.23
C LEU A 77 3.99 7.14 -10.75
N LYS A 78 5.07 7.82 -10.34
CA LYS A 78 5.02 9.24 -9.95
C LYS A 78 4.70 10.16 -11.13
N GLU A 79 5.19 9.84 -12.33
CA GLU A 79 4.89 10.60 -13.55
C GLU A 79 3.43 10.42 -13.98
N TYR A 80 2.84 9.27 -13.61
CA TYR A 80 1.41 8.99 -13.82
C TYR A 80 0.51 9.41 -12.65
N GLY A 81 1.04 10.21 -11.70
CA GLY A 81 0.26 10.85 -10.65
C GLY A 81 0.18 10.09 -9.33
N LEU A 82 1.04 9.07 -9.11
CA LEU A 82 1.12 8.46 -7.79
C LEU A 82 1.73 9.44 -6.79
N GLU A 83 0.93 9.85 -5.82
CA GLU A 83 1.36 10.65 -4.67
C GLU A 83 1.09 9.87 -3.37
N VAL A 84 2.16 9.63 -2.60
CA VAL A 84 2.06 8.98 -1.29
C VAL A 84 2.14 10.05 -0.20
N VAL A 85 1.01 10.35 0.40
CA VAL A 85 0.89 11.36 1.45
C VAL A 85 1.24 10.77 2.82
N LYS A 86 2.22 11.36 3.50
CA LYS A 86 2.56 10.97 4.87
C LYS A 86 1.53 11.53 5.84
N ARG A 87 0.92 10.65 6.62
CA ARG A 87 0.01 11.04 7.69
C ARG A 87 0.78 11.50 8.92
N PRO A 88 0.32 12.55 9.63
CA PRO A 88 0.97 13.03 10.84
C PRO A 88 0.86 12.05 12.00
N ILE A 89 -0.14 11.18 11.99
CA ILE A 89 -0.35 10.06 12.91
C ILE A 89 -0.64 8.80 12.10
N SER A 90 -0.08 7.67 12.50
CA SER A 90 -0.32 6.37 11.87
C SER A 90 -1.55 5.68 12.43
N ASN A 91 -1.75 5.76 13.74
CA ASN A 91 -2.86 5.12 14.44
C ASN A 91 -3.51 6.07 15.45
N PHE A 92 -4.82 5.99 15.53
CA PHE A 92 -5.63 6.62 16.55
C PHE A 92 -6.44 5.53 17.28
N LEU A 93 -6.20 5.39 18.58
CA LEU A 93 -6.88 4.39 19.43
C LEU A 93 -7.74 5.12 20.46
N PRO A 94 -9.04 5.18 20.28
CA PRO A 94 -9.95 5.68 21.31
C PRO A 94 -10.02 4.64 22.44
N ILE A 95 -9.90 5.10 23.69
CA ILE A 95 -9.99 4.26 24.89
C ILE A 95 -11.35 4.47 25.54
N ASP A 96 -11.71 5.74 25.76
CA ASP A 96 -13.02 6.17 26.25
C ASP A 96 -13.37 7.56 25.70
N ASN A 97 -14.42 8.18 26.21
CA ASN A 97 -14.89 9.48 25.72
C ASN A 97 -13.86 10.62 25.87
N ASN A 98 -12.88 10.50 26.77
CA ASN A 98 -11.91 11.54 27.09
C ASN A 98 -10.47 11.12 26.82
N ASN A 99 -10.22 9.81 26.73
CA ASN A 99 -8.89 9.24 26.60
C ASN A 99 -8.69 8.57 25.26
N TYR A 100 -7.58 8.86 24.63
CA TYR A 100 -7.15 8.25 23.38
C TYR A 100 -5.62 8.20 23.30
N LEU A 101 -5.11 7.31 22.47
CA LEU A 101 -3.68 7.19 22.15
C LEU A 101 -3.47 7.49 20.66
N LYS A 102 -2.54 8.38 20.35
CA LYS A 102 -2.08 8.68 18.99
C LYS A 102 -0.69 8.10 18.78
N LEU A 103 -0.50 7.30 17.74
CA LEU A 103 0.80 6.76 17.39
C LEU A 103 1.28 7.36 16.07
N GLY A 104 2.59 7.61 15.96
CA GLY A 104 3.22 8.18 14.78
C GLY A 104 3.74 9.60 14.97
N GLY A 105 4.31 10.15 13.91
CA GLY A 105 4.96 11.45 13.96
C GLY A 105 6.36 11.43 14.58
N GLY A 106 6.96 10.23 14.71
CA GLY A 106 8.28 10.01 15.28
C GLY A 106 8.24 9.34 16.66
N LEU A 107 9.41 8.86 17.09
CA LEU A 107 9.55 8.12 18.35
C LEU A 107 9.24 9.01 19.55
N ASP A 108 9.82 10.21 19.59
CA ASP A 108 9.63 11.15 20.73
C ASP A 108 8.16 11.45 20.98
N ARG A 109 7.44 11.76 19.91
CA ARG A 109 6.00 12.06 20.00
C ARG A 109 5.20 10.85 20.46
N THR A 110 5.56 9.67 19.98
CA THR A 110 4.92 8.42 20.39
C THR A 110 5.21 8.13 21.86
N GLN A 111 6.45 8.35 22.34
CA GLN A 111 6.80 8.22 23.76
C GLN A 111 6.00 9.19 24.65
N GLU A 112 5.80 10.43 24.22
CA GLU A 112 4.98 11.40 24.96
C GLU A 112 3.53 10.92 25.12
N GLU A 113 2.96 10.35 24.05
CA GLU A 113 1.62 9.76 24.12
C GLU A 113 1.56 8.57 25.09
N PHE A 114 2.56 7.67 25.05
CA PHE A 114 2.65 6.54 25.98
C PHE A 114 2.81 6.98 27.44
N ARG A 115 3.56 8.07 27.72
CA ARG A 115 3.75 8.58 29.10
C ARG A 115 2.45 8.97 29.79
N LYS A 116 1.39 9.30 29.05
CA LYS A 116 0.06 9.58 29.58
C LYS A 116 -0.54 8.37 30.30
N PHE A 117 -0.12 7.16 29.94
CA PHE A 117 -0.64 5.89 30.44
C PHE A 117 0.39 5.12 31.26
N SER A 118 1.65 5.09 30.79
CA SER A 118 2.74 4.35 31.40
C SER A 118 4.10 4.97 31.10
N ALA A 119 4.72 5.58 32.08
CA ALA A 119 6.08 6.11 31.95
C ALA A 119 7.09 5.01 31.65
N ARG A 120 6.93 3.84 32.29
CA ARG A 120 7.79 2.67 32.09
C ARG A 120 7.76 2.16 30.64
N ASP A 121 6.59 2.08 30.04
CA ASP A 121 6.44 1.58 28.67
C ASP A 121 6.98 2.62 27.67
N ALA A 122 6.76 3.90 27.93
CA ALA A 122 7.35 4.96 27.12
C ALA A 122 8.89 4.90 27.11
N GLU A 123 9.53 4.63 28.26
CA GLU A 123 10.98 4.49 28.36
C GLU A 123 11.51 3.26 27.60
N ARG A 124 10.73 2.18 27.51
CA ARG A 124 11.11 0.95 26.81
C ARG A 124 10.78 0.95 25.33
N LEU A 125 10.02 1.91 24.86
CA LEU A 125 9.57 1.98 23.47
C LEU A 125 10.73 1.98 22.45
N PRO A 126 11.86 2.69 22.65
CA PRO A 126 13.00 2.63 21.73
C PRO A 126 13.53 1.22 21.55
N GLU A 127 13.81 0.49 22.67
CA GLU A 127 14.28 -0.89 22.64
C GLU A 127 13.30 -1.82 21.91
N TYR A 128 12.00 -1.62 22.10
CA TYR A 128 10.98 -2.37 21.41
C TYR A 128 11.04 -2.15 19.89
N TYR A 129 11.17 -0.90 19.43
CA TYR A 129 11.29 -0.60 18.01
C TYR A 129 12.58 -1.13 17.39
N GLU A 130 13.71 -1.04 18.08
CA GLU A 130 14.97 -1.62 17.61
C GLU A 130 14.85 -3.12 17.35
N ARG A 131 14.20 -3.84 18.26
CA ARG A 131 13.99 -5.30 18.10
C ARG A 131 13.05 -5.62 16.92
N ILE A 132 11.99 -4.85 16.75
CA ILE A 132 11.06 -5.03 15.62
C ILE A 132 11.76 -4.72 14.29
N GLU A 133 12.52 -3.63 14.20
CA GLU A 133 13.26 -3.29 12.98
C GLU A 133 14.30 -4.32 12.63
N ALA A 134 15.05 -4.85 13.61
CA ALA A 134 16.02 -5.91 13.36
C ALA A 134 15.36 -7.17 12.72
N VAL A 135 14.17 -7.54 13.16
CA VAL A 135 13.40 -8.64 12.56
C VAL A 135 12.90 -8.26 11.17
N ALA A 136 12.41 -7.03 11.01
CA ALA A 136 11.89 -6.55 9.74
C ALA A 136 12.99 -6.49 8.66
N ASP A 137 14.21 -6.11 9.03
CA ASP A 137 15.36 -6.07 8.12
C ASP A 137 15.69 -7.46 7.58
N VAL A 138 15.74 -8.47 8.46
CA VAL A 138 15.95 -9.87 8.03
C VAL A 138 14.86 -10.33 7.07
N LEU A 139 13.60 -9.96 7.32
CA LEU A 139 12.48 -10.33 6.44
C LEU A 139 12.56 -9.62 5.08
N ARG A 140 13.02 -8.37 5.04
CA ARG A 140 13.23 -7.63 3.77
C ARG A 140 14.32 -8.27 2.91
N ASP A 141 15.38 -8.78 3.53
CA ASP A 141 16.52 -9.39 2.83
C ASP A 141 16.17 -10.74 2.19
N ILE A 142 15.12 -11.41 2.65
CA ILE A 142 14.71 -12.72 2.13
C ILE A 142 13.43 -12.69 1.29
N SER A 143 12.84 -11.52 1.07
CA SER A 143 11.60 -11.33 0.28
C SER A 143 11.91 -10.72 -1.10
#